data_1ad8cd4624b0f4e2513b9674d08acee3
#
_entry.id   1ad8cd4624b0f4e2513b9674d08acee3
#
_cell.length_a   1.000
_cell.length_b   1.000
_cell.length_c   1.000
_cell.angle_alpha   90.00
_cell.angle_beta   90.00
_cell.angle_gamma   90.00
#
_symmetry.space_group_name_H-M   'P 1'
#
loop_
_entity.id
_entity.type
_entity.pdbx_description
1 polymer ?
#
loop_
_entity_poly.entity_id
_entity_poly.type
_entity_poly.pdbx_seq_one_letter_code
_entity_poly.pdbx_strand_id
1 'polypeptide(L)'
;MTKEKVENSKQTDLHKLNNIIFIASAIIFNVSVSGVYLASKFDNKVLLQTFGAIVVLLLTPFTITLIGYLKIKAEKKIIISLIVILLYLVLEIVLDYILKIPFRDILALHILYIIVFYAAAFSMIGVSFNINKKISFIVLTTFLILIGCLIYMYLG
;
A
#
# COMPACT_ATOMS: atom_id res chain seq x y z
N MET A 1 22.32 33.33 7.84
CA MET A 1 21.17 32.39 7.87
C MET A 1 21.32 31.54 9.13
N THR A 2 20.38 31.65 10.07
CA THR A 2 20.49 30.99 11.37
C THR A 2 20.32 29.47 11.19
N LYS A 3 21.03 28.65 12.00
CA LYS A 3 20.94 27.16 11.99
C LYS A 3 19.48 26.66 12.03
N GLU A 4 18.63 27.34 12.77
CA GLU A 4 17.20 27.05 12.93
C GLU A 4 16.42 27.17 11.60
N LYS A 5 16.75 28.12 10.74
CA LYS A 5 16.12 28.31 9.42
C LYS A 5 16.48 27.20 8.43
N VAL A 6 17.73 26.70 8.52
CA VAL A 6 18.20 25.57 7.71
C VAL A 6 17.56 24.27 8.16
N GLU A 7 17.38 24.07 9.46
CA GLU A 7 16.77 22.87 10.03
C GLU A 7 15.27 22.79 9.71
N ASN A 8 14.55 23.90 9.81
CA ASN A 8 13.15 23.99 9.42
C ASN A 8 12.92 23.74 7.92
N SER A 9 13.81 24.25 7.06
CA SER A 9 13.76 23.99 5.61
C SER A 9 13.94 22.51 5.31
N LYS A 10 14.93 21.86 5.89
CA LYS A 10 15.18 20.40 5.71
C LYS A 10 14.02 19.54 6.19
N GLN A 11 13.38 19.91 7.30
CA GLN A 11 12.23 19.19 7.82
C GLN A 11 11.00 19.30 6.90
N THR A 12 10.79 20.48 6.31
CA THR A 12 9.72 20.72 5.34
C THR A 12 9.93 19.92 4.05
N ASP A 13 11.16 19.87 3.54
CA ASP A 13 11.50 19.12 2.33
C ASP A 13 11.37 17.60 2.55
N LEU A 14 11.79 17.11 3.72
CA LEU A 14 11.61 15.70 4.09
C LEU A 14 10.12 15.33 4.17
N HIS A 15 9.28 16.22 4.71
CA HIS A 15 7.84 16.01 4.77
C HIS A 15 7.23 15.90 3.37
N LYS A 16 7.58 16.81 2.46
CA LYS A 16 7.11 16.77 1.07
C LYS A 16 7.53 15.49 0.35
N LEU A 17 8.80 15.09 0.52
CA LEU A 17 9.32 13.87 -0.09
C LEU A 17 8.57 12.62 0.41
N ASN A 18 8.35 12.50 1.73
CA ASN A 18 7.59 11.40 2.30
C ASN A 18 6.16 11.31 1.75
N ASN A 19 5.50 12.46 1.60
CA ASN A 19 4.16 12.53 1.03
C ASN A 19 4.13 12.03 -0.42
N ILE A 20 5.11 12.41 -1.24
CA ILE A 20 5.22 11.99 -2.64
C ILE A 20 5.46 10.48 -2.72
N ILE A 21 6.42 9.97 -1.94
CA ILE A 21 6.73 8.52 -1.91
C ILE A 21 5.51 7.74 -1.47
N PHE A 22 4.80 8.19 -0.43
CA PHE A 22 3.60 7.51 0.07
C PHE A 22 2.51 7.43 -1.00
N ILE A 23 2.15 8.57 -1.61
CA ILE A 23 1.08 8.63 -2.62
C ILE A 23 1.43 7.79 -3.86
N ALA A 24 2.66 7.90 -4.36
CA ALA A 24 3.11 7.09 -5.48
C ALA A 24 3.03 5.59 -5.15
N SER A 25 3.46 5.19 -3.96
CA SER A 25 3.40 3.80 -3.51
C SER A 25 1.97 3.29 -3.38
N ALA A 26 1.04 4.10 -2.88
CA ALA A 26 -0.37 3.74 -2.77
C ALA A 26 -1.03 3.54 -4.14
N ILE A 27 -0.72 4.40 -5.12
CA ILE A 27 -1.21 4.26 -6.50
C ILE A 27 -0.63 3.00 -7.14
N ILE A 28 0.70 2.79 -7.03
CA ILE A 28 1.36 1.60 -7.59
C ILE A 28 0.80 0.33 -6.95
N PHE A 29 0.52 0.34 -5.64
CA PHE A 29 -0.11 -0.77 -4.95
C PHE A 29 -1.47 -1.12 -5.56
N ASN A 30 -2.39 -0.15 -5.67
CA ASN A 30 -3.73 -0.38 -6.22
C ASN A 30 -3.68 -0.88 -7.66
N VAL A 31 -2.80 -0.29 -8.50
CA VAL A 31 -2.62 -0.69 -9.90
C VAL A 31 -2.05 -2.11 -10.00
N SER A 32 -1.04 -2.43 -9.18
CA SER A 32 -0.42 -3.77 -9.19
C SER A 32 -1.37 -4.85 -8.72
N VAL A 33 -2.14 -4.60 -7.66
CA VAL A 33 -3.15 -5.56 -7.18
C VAL A 33 -4.28 -5.72 -8.21
N SER A 34 -4.70 -4.65 -8.90
CA SER A 34 -5.62 -4.75 -10.04
C SER A 34 -5.06 -5.65 -11.14
N GLY A 35 -3.76 -5.49 -11.45
CA GLY A 35 -3.03 -6.34 -12.39
C GLY A 35 -2.98 -7.82 -11.96
N VAL A 36 -2.80 -8.10 -10.66
CA VAL A 36 -2.86 -9.46 -10.11
C VAL A 36 -4.24 -10.08 -10.36
N TYR A 37 -5.33 -9.36 -10.12
CA TYR A 37 -6.69 -9.88 -10.34
C TYR A 37 -6.97 -10.15 -11.83
N LEU A 38 -6.55 -9.24 -12.72
CA LEU A 38 -6.70 -9.44 -14.16
C LEU A 38 -5.83 -10.60 -14.66
N ALA A 39 -4.56 -10.67 -14.23
CA ALA A 39 -3.67 -11.77 -14.60
C ALA A 39 -4.20 -13.13 -14.12
N SER A 40 -4.80 -13.17 -12.94
CA SER A 40 -5.46 -14.35 -12.39
C SER A 40 -6.66 -14.76 -13.25
N LYS A 41 -7.50 -13.79 -13.66
CA LYS A 41 -8.66 -14.03 -14.54
C LYS A 41 -8.28 -14.68 -15.85
N PHE A 42 -7.17 -14.23 -16.47
CA PHE A 42 -6.70 -14.74 -17.76
C PHE A 42 -5.67 -15.87 -17.64
N ASP A 43 -5.50 -16.43 -16.44
CA ASP A 43 -4.51 -17.49 -16.11
C ASP A 43 -3.08 -17.18 -16.61
N ASN A 44 -2.71 -15.89 -16.60
CA ASN A 44 -1.40 -15.43 -17.04
C ASN A 44 -0.41 -15.42 -15.87
N LYS A 45 0.30 -16.55 -15.69
CA LYS A 45 1.25 -16.75 -14.58
C LYS A 45 2.41 -15.74 -14.57
N VAL A 46 2.88 -15.31 -15.74
CA VAL A 46 4.00 -14.36 -15.86
C VAL A 46 3.57 -12.98 -15.31
N LEU A 47 2.42 -12.48 -15.74
CA LEU A 47 1.89 -11.21 -15.25
C LEU A 47 1.53 -11.28 -13.77
N LEU A 48 0.95 -12.39 -13.33
CA LEU A 48 0.62 -12.61 -11.92
C LEU A 48 1.87 -12.53 -11.02
N GLN A 49 2.96 -13.19 -11.41
CA GLN A 49 4.22 -13.13 -10.68
C GLN A 49 4.86 -11.74 -10.72
N THR A 50 4.81 -11.07 -11.87
CA THR A 50 5.36 -9.72 -12.04
C THR A 50 4.64 -8.71 -11.13
N PHE A 51 3.31 -8.66 -11.19
CA PHE A 51 2.55 -7.74 -10.35
C PHE A 51 2.66 -8.09 -8.86
N GLY A 52 2.66 -9.38 -8.51
CA GLY A 52 2.90 -9.83 -7.13
C GLY A 52 4.27 -9.38 -6.60
N ALA A 53 5.32 -9.49 -7.41
CA ALA A 53 6.67 -9.03 -7.06
C ALA A 53 6.70 -7.52 -6.83
N ILE A 54 6.00 -6.72 -7.67
CA ILE A 54 5.90 -5.27 -7.47
C ILE A 54 5.23 -4.95 -6.12
N VAL A 55 4.15 -5.64 -5.76
CA VAL A 55 3.48 -5.45 -4.46
C VAL A 55 4.44 -5.70 -3.31
N VAL A 56 5.23 -6.78 -3.38
CA VAL A 56 6.24 -7.11 -2.34
C VAL A 56 7.33 -6.04 -2.25
N LEU A 57 7.81 -5.53 -3.39
CA LEU A 57 8.83 -4.48 -3.44
C LEU A 57 8.37 -3.17 -2.79
N LEU A 58 7.05 -2.91 -2.73
CA LEU A 58 6.50 -1.74 -2.03
C LEU A 58 6.73 -1.74 -0.51
N LEU A 59 7.17 -2.87 0.07
CA LEU A 59 7.63 -2.89 1.46
C LEU A 59 8.72 -1.84 1.70
N THR A 60 9.64 -1.68 0.75
CA THR A 60 10.77 -0.72 0.87
C THR A 60 10.28 0.74 0.94
N PRO A 61 9.51 1.28 -0.03
CA PRO A 61 9.10 2.68 0.04
C PRO A 61 8.14 2.97 1.20
N PHE A 62 7.27 2.04 1.58
CA PHE A 62 6.43 2.23 2.76
C PHE A 62 7.23 2.24 4.07
N THR A 63 8.29 1.42 4.18
CA THR A 63 9.22 1.46 5.33
C THR A 63 9.98 2.79 5.38
N ILE A 64 10.50 3.27 4.25
CA ILE A 64 11.16 4.58 4.15
C ILE A 64 10.21 5.69 4.61
N THR A 65 8.97 5.65 4.15
CA THR A 65 7.93 6.62 4.52
C THR A 65 7.61 6.57 6.01
N LEU A 66 7.51 5.38 6.61
CA LEU A 66 7.30 5.23 8.06
C LEU A 66 8.45 5.87 8.85
N ILE A 67 9.70 5.56 8.50
CA ILE A 67 10.88 6.14 9.14
C ILE A 67 10.87 7.67 9.01
N GLY A 68 10.52 8.17 7.81
CA GLY A 68 10.42 9.60 7.56
C GLY A 68 9.37 10.28 8.44
N TYR A 69 8.16 9.71 8.54
CA TYR A 69 7.11 10.26 9.40
C TYR A 69 7.42 10.16 10.89
N LEU A 70 8.14 9.11 11.33
CA LEU A 70 8.63 9.01 12.70
C LEU A 70 9.62 10.14 13.02
N LYS A 71 10.56 10.44 12.11
CA LYS A 71 11.54 11.52 12.29
C LYS A 71 10.90 12.90 12.43
N ILE A 72 9.85 13.18 11.69
CA ILE A 72 9.12 14.46 11.77
C ILE A 72 8.01 14.47 12.83
N LYS A 73 7.91 13.40 13.64
CA LYS A 73 6.89 13.24 14.69
C LYS A 73 5.46 13.44 14.16
N ALA A 74 5.13 12.82 13.03
CA ALA A 74 3.80 12.86 12.43
C ALA A 74 2.72 12.35 13.39
N GLU A 75 1.46 12.66 13.10
CA GLU A 75 0.31 12.24 13.90
C GLU A 75 0.30 10.70 14.10
N LYS A 76 -0.05 10.26 15.29
CA LYS A 76 -0.09 8.83 15.66
C LYS A 76 -0.94 8.00 14.69
N LYS A 77 -2.06 8.54 14.20
CA LYS A 77 -2.93 7.83 13.25
C LYS A 77 -2.24 7.55 11.91
N ILE A 78 -1.36 8.44 11.42
CA ILE A 78 -0.58 8.21 10.20
C ILE A 78 0.42 7.08 10.42
N ILE A 79 1.10 7.07 11.56
CA ILE A 79 2.07 6.03 11.92
C ILE A 79 1.35 4.67 12.07
N ILE A 80 0.21 4.62 12.77
CA ILE A 80 -0.58 3.40 12.91
C ILE A 80 -1.04 2.89 11.54
N SER A 81 -1.52 3.77 10.67
CA SER A 81 -1.93 3.41 9.31
C SER A 81 -0.80 2.79 8.50
N LEU A 82 0.42 3.34 8.59
CA LEU A 82 1.61 2.77 7.93
C LEU A 82 2.00 1.41 8.51
N ILE A 83 1.88 1.23 9.81
CA ILE A 83 2.11 -0.07 10.45
C ILE A 83 1.12 -1.11 9.92
N VAL A 84 -0.16 -0.77 9.77
CA VAL A 84 -1.18 -1.66 9.20
C VAL A 84 -0.85 -2.03 7.74
N ILE A 85 -0.41 -1.05 6.94
CA ILE A 85 0.01 -1.29 5.55
C ILE A 85 1.20 -2.26 5.50
N LEU A 86 2.22 -2.02 6.34
CA LEU A 86 3.41 -2.88 6.41
C LEU A 86 3.05 -4.28 6.93
N LEU A 87 2.15 -4.39 7.90
CA LEU A 87 1.66 -5.67 8.39
C LEU A 87 1.03 -6.49 7.26
N TYR A 88 0.20 -5.86 6.41
CA TYR A 88 -0.36 -6.54 5.25
C TYR A 88 0.74 -7.03 4.28
N LEU A 89 1.71 -6.18 3.94
CA LEU A 89 2.78 -6.56 3.02
C LEU A 89 3.66 -7.69 3.57
N VAL A 90 3.94 -7.67 4.88
CA VAL A 90 4.66 -8.78 5.55
C VAL A 90 3.82 -10.06 5.52
N LEU A 91 2.51 -9.96 5.77
CA LEU A 91 1.60 -11.10 5.71
C LEU A 91 1.59 -11.73 4.31
N GLU A 92 1.55 -10.91 3.25
CA GLU A 92 1.63 -11.33 1.85
C GLU A 92 2.93 -12.10 1.59
N ILE A 93 4.08 -11.55 2.02
CA ILE A 93 5.39 -12.22 1.87
C ILE A 93 5.42 -13.55 2.60
N VAL A 94 4.94 -13.57 3.84
CA VAL A 94 4.98 -14.79 4.67
C VAL A 94 4.10 -15.88 4.08
N LEU A 95 2.88 -15.56 3.68
CA LEU A 95 1.92 -16.56 3.20
C LEU A 95 2.25 -17.06 1.79
N ASP A 96 2.52 -16.15 0.85
CA ASP A 96 2.69 -16.52 -0.57
C ASP A 96 4.13 -16.91 -0.93
N TYR A 97 5.16 -16.32 -0.29
CA TYR A 97 6.55 -16.51 -0.69
C TYR A 97 7.35 -17.40 0.27
N ILE A 98 7.14 -17.27 1.59
CA ILE A 98 7.89 -18.05 2.59
C ILE A 98 7.24 -19.39 2.86
N LEU A 99 5.98 -19.37 3.31
CA LEU A 99 5.27 -20.58 3.70
C LEU A 99 4.63 -21.29 2.52
N LYS A 100 4.33 -20.56 1.43
CA LYS A 100 3.67 -21.08 0.22
C LYS A 100 2.41 -21.88 0.54
N ILE A 101 1.66 -21.42 1.55
CA ILE A 101 0.44 -22.07 2.01
C ILE A 101 -0.70 -21.68 1.06
N PRO A 102 -1.53 -22.63 0.61
CA PRO A 102 -2.76 -22.30 -0.13
C PRO A 102 -3.81 -21.70 0.83
N PHE A 103 -3.47 -20.56 1.45
CA PHE A 103 -4.29 -19.93 2.49
C PHE A 103 -5.66 -19.47 1.97
N ARG A 104 -5.78 -19.28 0.64
CA ARG A 104 -7.05 -18.95 -0.02
C ARG A 104 -8.04 -20.10 0.05
N ASP A 105 -7.58 -21.34 0.22
CA ASP A 105 -8.43 -22.53 0.39
C ASP A 105 -8.79 -22.76 1.86
N ILE A 106 -8.10 -22.10 2.80
CA ILE A 106 -8.35 -22.18 4.24
C ILE A 106 -9.20 -20.97 4.65
N LEU A 107 -10.51 -21.17 4.80
CA LEU A 107 -11.49 -20.10 5.03
C LEU A 107 -11.08 -19.11 6.14
N ALA A 108 -10.60 -19.59 7.28
CA ALA A 108 -10.20 -18.72 8.40
C ALA A 108 -9.00 -17.81 8.05
N LEU A 109 -7.99 -18.34 7.37
CA LEU A 109 -6.82 -17.56 6.93
C LEU A 109 -7.21 -16.60 5.81
N HIS A 110 -8.08 -17.02 4.89
CA HIS A 110 -8.58 -16.18 3.80
C HIS A 110 -9.37 -14.98 4.34
N ILE A 111 -10.26 -15.20 5.30
CA ILE A 111 -11.03 -14.11 5.94
C ILE A 111 -10.07 -13.13 6.65
N LEU A 112 -9.12 -13.63 7.44
CA LEU A 112 -8.14 -12.79 8.11
C LEU A 112 -7.33 -11.96 7.11
N TYR A 113 -6.86 -12.59 6.03
CA TYR A 113 -6.13 -11.92 4.96
C TYR A 113 -6.96 -10.79 4.33
N ILE A 114 -8.22 -11.03 4.00
CA ILE A 114 -9.14 -10.02 3.45
C ILE A 114 -9.32 -8.85 4.40
N ILE A 115 -9.51 -9.11 5.70
CA ILE A 115 -9.68 -8.05 6.71
C ILE A 115 -8.42 -7.15 6.75
N VAL A 116 -7.23 -7.76 6.80
CA VAL A 116 -5.96 -7.00 6.84
C VAL A 116 -5.72 -6.25 5.53
N PHE A 117 -6.06 -6.85 4.38
CA PHE A 117 -5.99 -6.19 3.07
C PHE A 117 -6.84 -4.92 3.01
N TYR A 118 -8.12 -5.00 3.38
CA TYR A 118 -9.00 -3.83 3.38
C TYR A 118 -8.59 -2.80 4.42
N ALA A 119 -8.12 -3.22 5.59
CA ALA A 119 -7.56 -2.31 6.60
C ALA A 119 -6.37 -1.53 6.04
N ALA A 120 -5.45 -2.18 5.30
CA ALA A 120 -4.33 -1.53 4.62
C ALA A 120 -4.81 -0.57 3.51
N ALA A 121 -5.75 -0.99 2.67
CA ALA A 121 -6.28 -0.16 1.58
C ALA A 121 -6.97 1.11 2.12
N PHE A 122 -7.84 0.98 3.14
CA PHE A 122 -8.46 2.14 3.79
C PHE A 122 -7.44 3.02 4.52
N SER A 123 -6.39 2.44 5.09
CA SER A 123 -5.27 3.19 5.67
C SER A 123 -4.55 4.03 4.62
N MET A 124 -4.30 3.49 3.43
CA MET A 124 -3.70 4.24 2.31
C MET A 124 -4.57 5.42 1.89
N ILE A 125 -5.88 5.21 1.75
CA ILE A 125 -6.83 6.27 1.41
C ILE A 125 -6.85 7.32 2.53
N GLY A 126 -6.97 6.93 3.79
CA GLY A 126 -7.05 7.82 4.94
C GLY A 126 -5.80 8.70 5.09
N VAL A 127 -4.60 8.15 4.96
CA VAL A 127 -3.35 8.91 4.99
C VAL A 127 -3.27 9.86 3.79
N SER A 128 -3.67 9.43 2.59
CA SER A 128 -3.70 10.28 1.41
C SER A 128 -4.59 11.52 1.63
N PHE A 129 -5.78 11.37 2.23
CA PHE A 129 -6.68 12.49 2.56
C PHE A 129 -6.08 13.48 3.56
N ASN A 130 -5.22 13.02 4.47
CA ASN A 130 -4.48 13.91 5.36
C ASN A 130 -3.37 14.69 4.63
N ILE A 131 -2.82 14.16 3.55
CA ILE A 131 -1.76 14.80 2.76
C ILE A 131 -2.35 15.88 1.85
N ASN A 132 -3.25 15.50 0.95
CA ASN A 132 -3.85 16.39 -0.02
C ASN A 132 -5.16 15.83 -0.57
N LYS A 133 -6.27 16.51 -0.35
CA LYS A 133 -7.61 16.07 -0.78
C LYS A 133 -7.72 15.82 -2.28
N LYS A 134 -7.13 16.67 -3.13
CA LYS A 134 -7.22 16.52 -4.60
C LYS A 134 -6.50 15.26 -5.08
N ILE A 135 -5.28 15.02 -4.57
CA ILE A 135 -4.49 13.85 -4.97
C ILE A 135 -5.08 12.57 -4.39
N SER A 136 -5.73 12.66 -3.23
CA SER A 136 -6.40 11.51 -2.59
C SER A 136 -7.54 10.94 -3.43
N PHE A 137 -8.20 11.77 -4.21
CA PHE A 137 -9.21 11.27 -5.16
C PHE A 137 -8.59 10.37 -6.23
N ILE A 138 -7.31 10.57 -6.59
CA ILE A 138 -6.60 9.65 -7.51
C ILE A 138 -6.39 8.30 -6.83
N VAL A 139 -5.93 8.29 -5.56
CA VAL A 139 -5.75 7.06 -4.79
C VAL A 139 -7.09 6.34 -4.61
N LEU A 140 -8.16 7.07 -4.30
CA LEU A 140 -9.52 6.51 -4.19
C LEU A 140 -10.00 5.93 -5.53
N THR A 141 -9.78 6.62 -6.64
CA THR A 141 -10.17 6.14 -7.97
C THR A 141 -9.42 4.87 -8.33
N THR A 142 -8.11 4.80 -8.09
CA THR A 142 -7.33 3.58 -8.32
C THR A 142 -7.79 2.42 -7.44
N PHE A 143 -8.23 2.69 -6.21
CA PHE A 143 -8.83 1.69 -5.34
C PHE A 143 -10.19 1.21 -5.88
N LEU A 144 -11.04 2.09 -6.40
CA LEU A 144 -12.31 1.70 -7.03
C LEU A 144 -12.07 0.84 -8.29
N ILE A 145 -11.05 1.14 -9.07
CA ILE A 145 -10.62 0.30 -10.21
C ILE A 145 -10.20 -1.08 -9.70
N LEU A 146 -9.43 -1.15 -8.61
CA LEU A 146 -9.02 -2.41 -7.99
C LEU A 146 -10.24 -3.25 -7.59
N ILE A 147 -11.25 -2.65 -6.94
CA ILE A 147 -12.50 -3.33 -6.59
C ILE A 147 -13.23 -3.80 -7.85
N GLY A 148 -13.28 -2.98 -8.91
CA GLY A 148 -13.85 -3.37 -10.20
C GLY A 148 -13.16 -4.59 -10.80
N CYS A 149 -11.82 -4.63 -10.79
CA CYS A 149 -11.03 -5.78 -11.26
C CYS A 149 -11.28 -7.04 -10.41
N LEU A 150 -11.38 -6.88 -9.08
CA LEU A 150 -11.73 -7.97 -8.17
C LEU A 150 -13.10 -8.57 -8.51
N ILE A 151 -14.12 -7.73 -8.65
CA ILE A 151 -15.48 -8.15 -9.03
C ILE A 151 -15.44 -8.84 -10.40
N TYR A 152 -14.75 -8.25 -11.38
CA TYR A 152 -14.61 -8.82 -12.71
C TYR A 152 -13.95 -10.20 -12.69
N MET A 153 -12.97 -10.42 -11.81
CA MET A 153 -12.32 -11.72 -11.65
C MET A 153 -13.33 -12.81 -11.24
N TYR A 154 -14.32 -12.49 -10.38
CA TYR A 154 -15.31 -13.45 -9.88
C TYR A 154 -16.55 -13.57 -10.77
N LEU A 155 -16.86 -12.58 -11.62
CA LEU A 155 -18.07 -12.59 -12.48
C LEU A 155 -17.94 -13.45 -13.75
N GLY A 156 -16.88 -14.16 -13.92
CA GLY A 156 -16.67 -14.99 -15.09
C GLY A 156 -16.14 -16.33 -14.80
#